data_2c9fdd5556dd2a4a2617fba56bc819f0
#
_entry.id   2c9fdd5556dd2a4a2617fba56bc819f0
#
_cell.length_a   1.000
_cell.length_b   1.000
_cell.length_c   1.000
_cell.angle_alpha   90.00
_cell.angle_beta   90.00
_cell.angle_gamma   90.00
#
_symmetry.space_group_name_H-M   'P 1'
#
loop_
_entity.id
_entity.type
_entity.pdbx_description
1 polymer ?
#
loop_
_entity_poly.entity_id
_entity_poly.type
_entity_poly.pdbx_seq_one_letter_code
_entity_poly.pdbx_strand_id
1 'polypeptide(L)'
;MNAKLKQKSILTLLITFVVASILFLLPDAVVDHNSGFTSSELEVKETIENDVTSTSYVNSDGVITDAINIGYATVKRKQNADGQVIEEFYFDAAENPVERYSGYYGISYEYNDNYVVIRYLGADRQPVMIGSGYSVIVRTLVDGKATDDFYYDLYMQPIQCTGGYYGLHWENDEQGQNCSVTYLNENGQPILCASGYAIKMYQRDATGTVIGERYFDTKENPAKSSLGQYGELYQREAHGRISQITYLDADGNPASTSAGHTILKRTYYRDATADTDMYFDADGNPMALSKGQYGIKHSGKFNLLLDKNGQVMWCIDNILNRFPLMVVVFGCIICLLLLVLPGKMRVLLTAMYIGFILYETLMFRESGDASANFVLFFYADRFLMEQSVRVGVINNIWLFIPLGTGVYRVFQKKWVLLVPFVMSVAIETTQYITGLGIAEFDDVFGNTMGGWIGVLTAWAWLNRKMSLIKRT
;
A
#
# COMPACT_ATOMS: atom_id res chain seq x y z
N MET A 1 -13.65 -39.35 30.29
CA MET A 1 -12.47 -38.53 29.94
C MET A 1 -12.28 -38.34 28.43
N ASN A 2 -12.94 -39.13 27.58
CA ASN A 2 -12.74 -39.14 26.11
C ASN A 2 -13.51 -38.05 25.33
N ALA A 3 -14.58 -37.51 25.82
CA ALA A 3 -15.30 -36.37 25.23
C ALA A 3 -14.51 -35.05 25.40
N LYS A 4 -13.80 -34.87 26.51
CA LYS A 4 -13.05 -33.65 26.83
C LYS A 4 -11.89 -33.29 25.90
N LEU A 5 -11.23 -34.25 25.25
CA LEU A 5 -10.10 -33.97 24.32
C LEU A 5 -10.60 -33.65 22.89
N LYS A 6 -11.71 -34.25 22.33
CA LYS A 6 -12.39 -33.82 21.08
C LYS A 6 -12.88 -32.41 21.26
N GLN A 7 -13.38 -32.20 22.38
CA GLN A 7 -13.80 -30.90 22.80
C GLN A 7 -12.63 -29.88 22.72
N LYS A 8 -11.42 -30.28 23.13
CA LYS A 8 -10.25 -29.38 23.09
C LYS A 8 -9.78 -29.04 21.67
N SER A 9 -9.70 -30.00 20.73
CA SER A 9 -9.28 -29.72 19.34
C SER A 9 -10.34 -28.88 18.59
N ILE A 10 -11.62 -29.23 18.76
CA ILE A 10 -12.72 -28.45 18.22
C ILE A 10 -12.77 -27.08 18.90
N LEU A 11 -12.55 -27.03 20.21
CA LEU A 11 -12.50 -25.78 20.97
C LEU A 11 -11.35 -24.88 20.52
N THR A 12 -10.16 -25.42 20.24
CA THR A 12 -9.04 -24.63 19.72
C THR A 12 -9.38 -24.02 18.36
N LEU A 13 -9.90 -24.81 17.42
CA LEU A 13 -10.35 -24.28 16.12
C LEU A 13 -11.48 -23.26 16.28
N LEU A 14 -12.43 -23.51 17.19
CA LEU A 14 -13.52 -22.59 17.45
C LEU A 14 -13.04 -21.27 18.05
N ILE A 15 -12.11 -21.32 19.01
CA ILE A 15 -11.52 -20.11 19.61
C ILE A 15 -10.76 -19.33 18.54
N THR A 16 -9.93 -20.00 17.73
CA THR A 16 -9.18 -19.34 16.66
C THR A 16 -10.14 -18.73 15.64
N PHE A 17 -11.22 -19.43 15.29
CA PHE A 17 -12.28 -18.92 14.42
C PHE A 17 -12.96 -17.68 15.02
N VAL A 18 -13.35 -17.73 16.29
CA VAL A 18 -14.03 -16.61 16.97
C VAL A 18 -13.09 -15.39 17.06
N VAL A 19 -11.82 -15.61 17.43
CA VAL A 19 -10.83 -14.51 17.50
C VAL A 19 -10.62 -13.90 16.12
N ALA A 20 -10.42 -14.71 15.08
CA ALA A 20 -10.29 -14.20 13.71
C ALA A 20 -11.55 -13.44 13.28
N SER A 21 -12.75 -13.98 13.59
CA SER A 21 -14.02 -13.32 13.26
C SER A 21 -14.18 -11.97 13.96
N ILE A 22 -13.81 -11.87 15.23
CA ILE A 22 -13.81 -10.59 15.97
C ILE A 22 -12.86 -9.61 15.33
N LEU A 23 -11.62 -10.00 15.01
CA LEU A 23 -10.63 -9.13 14.38
C LEU A 23 -11.07 -8.67 12.99
N PHE A 24 -11.75 -9.51 12.21
CA PHE A 24 -12.33 -9.12 10.92
C PHE A 24 -13.52 -8.17 11.05
N LEU A 25 -14.30 -8.29 12.12
CA LEU A 25 -15.49 -7.48 12.38
C LEU A 25 -15.18 -6.18 13.12
N LEU A 26 -13.94 -5.99 13.60
CA LEU A 26 -13.54 -4.68 14.13
C LEU A 26 -13.75 -3.63 13.03
N PRO A 27 -14.57 -2.60 13.29
CA PRO A 27 -14.78 -1.56 12.32
C PRO A 27 -13.45 -0.85 12.06
N ASP A 28 -13.15 -0.64 10.80
CA ASP A 28 -12.26 0.47 10.46
C ASP A 28 -13.04 1.76 10.61
N ALA A 29 -12.32 2.85 10.76
CA ALA A 29 -12.91 4.14 10.41
C ALA A 29 -13.42 4.03 8.96
N VAL A 30 -14.73 3.91 8.80
CA VAL A 30 -15.35 3.89 7.48
C VAL A 30 -15.16 5.29 6.91
N VAL A 31 -14.17 5.43 6.04
CA VAL A 31 -14.04 6.65 5.27
C VAL A 31 -15.14 6.61 4.22
N ASP A 32 -16.19 7.36 4.43
CA ASP A 32 -17.18 7.58 3.37
C ASP A 32 -16.63 8.64 2.41
N HIS A 33 -16.03 8.17 1.33
CA HIS A 33 -15.39 8.99 0.29
C HIS A 33 -16.35 9.96 -0.42
N ASN A 34 -17.66 9.84 -0.19
CA ASN A 34 -18.70 10.63 -0.86
C ASN A 34 -19.51 11.51 0.08
N SER A 35 -19.44 11.33 1.39
CA SER A 35 -20.15 12.16 2.35
C SER A 35 -19.27 13.32 2.86
N GLY A 36 -19.87 14.46 3.07
CA GLY A 36 -19.20 15.68 3.51
C GLY A 36 -19.08 16.74 2.39
N PHE A 37 -18.43 17.84 2.70
CA PHE A 37 -18.23 18.96 1.80
C PHE A 37 -16.82 18.92 1.19
N THR A 38 -16.72 19.22 -0.10
CA THR A 38 -15.43 19.52 -0.73
C THR A 38 -15.02 20.96 -0.44
N SER A 39 -13.74 21.28 -0.53
CA SER A 39 -13.25 22.66 -0.32
C SER A 39 -13.89 23.69 -1.25
N SER A 40 -14.34 23.30 -2.44
CA SER A 40 -15.04 24.17 -3.38
C SER A 40 -16.51 24.44 -3.02
N GLU A 41 -17.09 23.69 -2.11
CA GLU A 41 -18.45 23.83 -1.59
C GLU A 41 -18.49 24.63 -0.27
N LEU A 42 -17.33 24.99 0.26
CA LEU A 42 -17.15 25.72 1.51
C LEU A 42 -16.61 27.12 1.23
N GLU A 43 -17.00 28.09 2.07
CA GLU A 43 -16.41 29.42 2.07
C GLU A 43 -15.07 29.40 2.81
N VAL A 44 -14.12 30.22 2.35
CA VAL A 44 -12.81 30.39 3.01
C VAL A 44 -12.89 31.64 3.89
N LYS A 45 -12.60 31.43 5.19
CA LYS A 45 -12.52 32.51 6.17
C LYS A 45 -11.08 32.63 6.70
N GLU A 46 -10.53 33.82 6.61
CA GLU A 46 -9.21 34.12 7.17
C GLU A 46 -9.33 34.99 8.42
N THR A 47 -8.54 34.64 9.42
CA THR A 47 -8.37 35.45 10.66
C THR A 47 -6.87 35.54 10.96
N ILE A 48 -6.45 36.72 11.45
CA ILE A 48 -5.03 36.95 11.81
C ILE A 48 -5.01 37.35 13.27
N GLU A 49 -4.27 36.56 14.06
CA GLU A 49 -4.03 36.80 15.50
C GLU A 49 -2.58 36.50 15.83
N ASN A 50 -1.88 37.46 16.43
CA ASN A 50 -0.51 37.30 16.95
C ASN A 50 0.47 36.64 15.95
N ASP A 51 0.58 37.16 14.73
CA ASP A 51 1.43 36.68 13.63
C ASP A 51 1.04 35.27 13.09
N VAL A 52 -0.15 34.78 13.45
CA VAL A 52 -0.72 33.55 12.93
C VAL A 52 -1.91 33.87 12.04
N THR A 53 -1.83 33.50 10.78
CA THR A 53 -2.97 33.51 9.86
C THR A 53 -3.65 32.15 9.90
N SER A 54 -4.93 32.12 10.26
CA SER A 54 -5.77 30.92 10.22
C SER A 54 -6.69 31.02 9.01
N THR A 55 -6.55 30.07 8.10
CA THR A 55 -7.43 29.90 6.93
C THR A 55 -8.37 28.73 7.22
N SER A 56 -9.65 29.00 7.43
CA SER A 56 -10.67 27.99 7.80
C SER A 56 -11.71 27.84 6.72
N TYR A 57 -12.19 26.61 6.51
CA TYR A 57 -13.30 26.28 5.64
C TYR A 57 -14.59 26.27 6.46
N VAL A 58 -15.60 27.02 6.01
CA VAL A 58 -16.87 27.16 6.71
C VAL A 58 -18.04 26.82 5.79
N ASN A 59 -19.05 26.17 6.35
CA ASN A 59 -20.29 25.88 5.62
C ASN A 59 -21.21 27.11 5.54
N SER A 60 -22.38 27.00 4.89
CA SER A 60 -23.38 28.05 4.75
C SER A 60 -23.91 28.62 6.06
N ASP A 61 -23.78 27.86 7.17
CA ASP A 61 -24.20 28.29 8.51
C ASP A 61 -23.07 29.00 9.27
N GLY A 62 -21.89 29.18 8.63
CA GLY A 62 -20.70 29.79 9.21
C GLY A 62 -19.93 28.87 10.17
N VAL A 63 -20.21 27.55 10.15
CA VAL A 63 -19.57 26.56 11.01
C VAL A 63 -18.33 26.02 10.31
N ILE A 64 -17.17 25.99 11.03
CA ILE A 64 -15.93 25.38 10.54
C ILE A 64 -16.19 23.90 10.27
N THR A 65 -15.81 23.43 9.08
CA THR A 65 -16.18 22.10 8.58
C THR A 65 -15.01 21.49 7.83
N ASP A 66 -14.78 20.19 8.04
CA ASP A 66 -13.73 19.43 7.34
C ASP A 66 -14.03 19.36 5.84
N ALA A 67 -13.05 19.72 5.02
CA ALA A 67 -13.13 19.58 3.58
C ALA A 67 -12.57 18.23 3.17
N ILE A 68 -13.43 17.32 2.71
CA ILE A 68 -13.09 15.90 2.47
C ILE A 68 -11.98 15.67 1.44
N ASN A 69 -11.90 16.54 0.41
CA ASN A 69 -10.91 16.44 -0.67
C ASN A 69 -9.52 16.97 -0.31
N ILE A 70 -9.39 17.71 0.79
CA ILE A 70 -8.10 18.19 1.31
C ILE A 70 -7.78 17.65 2.70
N GLY A 71 -8.77 17.05 3.39
CA GLY A 71 -8.61 16.31 4.64
C GLY A 71 -8.31 17.17 5.88
N TYR A 72 -8.74 18.43 5.92
CA TYR A 72 -8.67 19.30 7.09
C TYR A 72 -9.73 20.43 7.01
N ALA A 73 -10.00 21.08 8.15
CA ALA A 73 -10.90 22.23 8.24
C ALA A 73 -10.15 23.56 8.32
N THR A 74 -8.99 23.59 8.97
CA THR A 74 -8.22 24.82 9.19
C THR A 74 -6.73 24.56 8.97
N VAL A 75 -6.06 25.51 8.33
CA VAL A 75 -4.60 25.59 8.33
C VAL A 75 -4.18 26.88 9.03
N LYS A 76 -3.29 26.75 10.03
CA LYS A 76 -2.70 27.88 10.77
C LYS A 76 -1.27 28.09 10.30
N ARG A 77 -0.95 29.32 9.83
CA ARG A 77 0.37 29.68 9.32
C ARG A 77 0.95 30.80 10.17
N LYS A 78 2.10 30.54 10.78
CA LYS A 78 2.88 31.56 11.49
C LYS A 78 3.87 32.21 10.53
N GLN A 79 3.99 33.53 10.57
CA GLN A 79 4.90 34.30 9.73
C GLN A 79 5.99 34.97 10.55
N ASN A 80 7.16 35.21 9.94
CA ASN A 80 8.21 36.05 10.49
C ASN A 80 7.95 37.54 10.16
N ALA A 81 8.85 38.41 10.61
CA ALA A 81 8.74 39.87 10.37
C ALA A 81 8.76 40.26 8.88
N ASP A 82 9.32 39.42 8.02
CA ASP A 82 9.40 39.61 6.57
C ASP A 82 8.17 39.05 5.84
N GLY A 83 7.17 38.54 6.57
CA GLY A 83 5.95 37.95 6.01
C GLY A 83 6.10 36.53 5.46
N GLN A 84 7.25 35.88 5.67
CA GLN A 84 7.47 34.51 5.25
C GLN A 84 6.85 33.52 6.25
N VAL A 85 6.19 32.48 5.73
CA VAL A 85 5.64 31.40 6.58
C VAL A 85 6.77 30.60 7.19
N ILE A 86 6.89 30.62 8.51
CA ILE A 86 7.90 29.85 9.26
C ILE A 86 7.37 28.56 9.88
N GLU A 87 6.04 28.42 9.98
CA GLU A 87 5.36 27.20 10.42
C GLU A 87 3.96 27.13 9.82
N GLU A 88 3.52 25.96 9.39
CA GLU A 88 2.12 25.69 9.11
C GLU A 88 1.67 24.39 9.78
N PHE A 89 0.42 24.37 10.23
CA PHE A 89 -0.18 23.26 10.93
C PHE A 89 -1.63 23.06 10.55
N TYR A 90 -2.10 21.80 10.47
CA TYR A 90 -3.41 21.42 9.97
C TYR A 90 -4.29 20.90 11.10
N PHE A 91 -5.59 21.29 11.07
CA PHE A 91 -6.57 20.99 12.12
C PHE A 91 -7.90 20.54 11.52
N ASP A 92 -8.60 19.62 12.24
CA ASP A 92 -9.98 19.27 11.96
C ASP A 92 -10.96 20.37 12.45
N ALA A 93 -12.26 20.15 12.22
CA ALA A 93 -13.31 21.08 12.65
C ALA A 93 -13.44 21.18 14.19
N ALA A 94 -12.88 20.25 14.94
CA ALA A 94 -12.84 20.24 16.40
C ALA A 94 -11.53 20.82 16.96
N GLU A 95 -10.69 21.43 16.12
CA GLU A 95 -9.36 21.97 16.44
C GLU A 95 -8.31 20.93 16.89
N ASN A 96 -8.50 19.63 16.58
CA ASN A 96 -7.45 18.63 16.78
C ASN A 96 -6.46 18.67 15.61
N PRO A 97 -5.15 18.48 15.86
CA PRO A 97 -4.18 18.32 14.79
C PRO A 97 -4.54 17.14 13.87
N VAL A 98 -4.41 17.35 12.54
CA VAL A 98 -4.74 16.34 11.52
C VAL A 98 -3.48 15.84 10.85
N GLU A 99 -3.35 14.51 10.79
CA GLU A 99 -2.30 13.85 10.04
C GLU A 99 -2.49 14.03 8.54
N ARG A 100 -1.42 14.46 7.86
CA ARG A 100 -1.38 14.57 6.40
C ARG A 100 -0.95 13.25 5.79
N TYR A 101 -1.28 13.05 4.50
CA TYR A 101 -1.08 11.81 3.75
C TYR A 101 0.32 11.15 3.94
N SER A 102 1.36 11.94 4.15
CA SER A 102 2.72 11.43 4.34
C SER A 102 3.13 11.20 5.80
N GLY A 103 2.21 11.33 6.77
CA GLY A 103 2.48 11.05 8.18
C GLY A 103 2.99 12.25 8.99
N TYR A 104 2.70 13.48 8.57
CA TYR A 104 3.03 14.70 9.33
C TYR A 104 1.79 15.50 9.66
N TYR A 105 1.88 16.40 10.63
CA TYR A 105 0.79 17.28 11.10
C TYR A 105 1.05 18.75 10.80
N GLY A 106 2.30 19.10 10.57
CA GLY A 106 2.73 20.44 10.22
C GLY A 106 4.10 20.46 9.59
N ILE A 107 4.52 21.64 9.15
CA ILE A 107 5.81 21.88 8.51
C ILE A 107 6.42 23.14 9.11
N SER A 108 7.71 23.16 9.41
CA SER A 108 8.45 24.37 9.76
C SER A 108 9.47 24.70 8.69
N TYR A 109 9.71 26.03 8.53
CA TYR A 109 10.61 26.57 7.53
C TYR A 109 11.64 27.47 8.22
N GLU A 110 12.91 27.26 7.91
CA GLU A 110 14.00 28.10 8.36
C GLU A 110 14.70 28.66 7.10
N TYR A 111 14.56 29.98 6.92
CA TYR A 111 15.05 30.66 5.72
C TYR A 111 16.45 31.20 5.95
N ASN A 112 17.31 30.94 5.00
CA ASN A 112 18.66 31.51 4.86
C ASN A 112 18.78 32.11 3.46
N ASP A 113 19.83 32.90 3.20
CA ASP A 113 19.97 33.64 1.95
C ASP A 113 19.80 32.78 0.69
N ASN A 114 20.42 31.59 0.67
CA ASN A 114 20.50 30.72 -0.50
C ASN A 114 19.82 29.35 -0.29
N TYR A 115 19.23 29.10 0.89
CA TYR A 115 18.55 27.83 1.12
C TYR A 115 17.44 27.95 2.18
N VAL A 116 16.52 26.98 2.14
CA VAL A 116 15.45 26.82 3.12
C VAL A 116 15.58 25.44 3.74
N VAL A 117 15.57 25.36 5.07
CA VAL A 117 15.42 24.08 5.77
C VAL A 117 13.94 23.85 6.08
N ILE A 118 13.39 22.78 5.57
CA ILE A 118 11.99 22.39 5.71
C ILE A 118 11.94 21.16 6.60
N ARG A 119 11.24 21.23 7.73
CA ARG A 119 11.11 20.09 8.67
C ARG A 119 9.66 19.68 8.78
N TYR A 120 9.40 18.39 8.68
CA TYR A 120 8.08 17.80 8.92
C TYR A 120 7.88 17.57 10.42
N LEU A 121 6.70 17.93 10.92
CA LEU A 121 6.38 17.95 12.34
C LEU A 121 5.26 16.95 12.67
N GLY A 122 5.41 16.24 13.80
CA GLY A 122 4.37 15.44 14.43
C GLY A 122 3.30 16.30 15.12
N ALA A 123 2.29 15.65 15.69
CA ALA A 123 1.23 16.32 16.44
C ALA A 123 1.75 17.12 17.67
N ASP A 124 2.88 16.72 18.23
CA ASP A 124 3.59 17.36 19.34
C ASP A 124 4.55 18.48 18.89
N ARG A 125 4.56 18.81 17.59
CA ARG A 125 5.45 19.80 16.95
C ARG A 125 6.93 19.41 16.98
N GLN A 126 7.25 18.15 17.28
CA GLN A 126 8.61 17.65 17.13
C GLN A 126 8.84 17.11 15.70
N PRO A 127 10.09 17.16 15.19
CA PRO A 127 10.40 16.57 13.90
C PRO A 127 10.03 15.10 13.82
N VAL A 128 9.46 14.67 12.70
CA VAL A 128 8.99 13.30 12.44
C VAL A 128 9.47 12.79 11.09
N MET A 129 9.79 11.49 11.00
CA MET A 129 10.03 10.83 9.73
C MET A 129 8.71 10.64 8.99
N ILE A 130 8.63 11.10 7.75
CA ILE A 130 7.44 10.92 6.92
C ILE A 130 7.48 9.58 6.15
N GLY A 131 6.34 9.18 5.58
CA GLY A 131 6.22 7.94 4.81
C GLY A 131 7.16 7.84 3.61
N SER A 132 7.67 8.95 3.09
CA SER A 132 8.71 8.99 2.06
C SER A 132 10.12 8.67 2.57
N GLY A 133 10.33 8.44 3.86
CA GLY A 133 11.59 7.98 4.45
C GLY A 133 12.58 9.09 4.82
N TYR A 134 12.14 10.33 4.99
CA TYR A 134 12.97 11.45 5.47
C TYR A 134 12.19 12.36 6.41
N SER A 135 12.87 13.24 7.13
CA SER A 135 12.27 14.21 8.07
C SER A 135 12.51 15.66 7.64
N VAL A 136 13.62 15.91 6.96
CA VAL A 136 14.08 17.26 6.64
C VAL A 136 14.44 17.34 5.17
N ILE A 137 14.08 18.47 4.54
CA ILE A 137 14.55 18.86 3.22
C ILE A 137 15.43 20.09 3.39
N VAL A 138 16.63 20.07 2.81
CA VAL A 138 17.42 21.29 2.59
C VAL A 138 17.27 21.67 1.14
N ARG A 139 16.57 22.78 0.89
CA ARG A 139 16.24 23.31 -0.43
C ARG A 139 17.17 24.44 -0.80
N THR A 140 17.94 24.29 -1.86
CA THR A 140 18.77 25.35 -2.42
C THR A 140 17.93 26.29 -3.27
N LEU A 141 18.21 27.59 -3.14
CA LEU A 141 17.56 28.65 -3.93
C LEU A 141 18.61 29.40 -4.77
N VAL A 142 18.31 29.57 -6.06
CA VAL A 142 19.05 30.46 -6.97
C VAL A 142 18.07 31.47 -7.52
N ASP A 143 18.35 32.75 -7.30
CA ASP A 143 17.44 33.85 -7.65
C ASP A 143 16.01 33.67 -7.10
N GLY A 144 15.91 33.12 -5.87
CA GLY A 144 14.64 32.86 -5.19
C GLY A 144 13.87 31.63 -5.71
N LYS A 145 14.42 30.89 -6.68
CA LYS A 145 13.82 29.67 -7.23
C LYS A 145 14.52 28.43 -6.68
N ALA A 146 13.75 27.41 -6.34
CA ALA A 146 14.29 26.13 -5.93
C ALA A 146 15.03 25.45 -7.07
N THR A 147 16.25 25.00 -6.80
CA THR A 147 17.08 24.25 -7.77
C THR A 147 17.38 22.85 -7.30
N ASP A 148 17.58 22.65 -5.99
CA ASP A 148 17.93 21.35 -5.44
C ASP A 148 17.20 21.11 -4.12
N ASP A 149 16.79 19.89 -3.88
CA ASP A 149 16.36 19.38 -2.58
C ASP A 149 17.26 18.21 -2.18
N PHE A 150 17.76 18.23 -0.94
CA PHE A 150 18.43 17.09 -0.33
C PHE A 150 17.70 16.65 0.92
N TYR A 151 17.63 15.33 1.14
CA TYR A 151 16.85 14.70 2.20
C TYR A 151 17.73 14.26 3.37
N TYR A 152 17.19 14.48 4.58
CA TYR A 152 17.89 14.21 5.82
C TYR A 152 16.95 13.52 6.82
N ASP A 153 17.55 12.74 7.72
CA ASP A 153 16.87 12.14 8.85
C ASP A 153 16.63 13.16 9.99
N LEU A 154 16.13 12.68 11.12
CA LEU A 154 15.92 13.49 12.35
C LEU A 154 17.19 14.12 12.92
N TYR A 155 18.35 13.57 12.59
CA TYR A 155 19.67 13.99 13.10
C TYR A 155 20.48 14.77 12.08
N MET A 156 19.86 15.21 11.00
CA MET A 156 20.52 15.90 9.87
C MET A 156 21.59 15.06 9.19
N GLN A 157 21.45 13.72 9.16
CA GLN A 157 22.27 12.86 8.33
C GLN A 157 21.60 12.67 6.97
N PRO A 158 22.36 12.74 5.84
CA PRO A 158 21.80 12.45 4.54
C PRO A 158 21.14 11.07 4.51
N ILE A 159 19.92 11.00 3.97
CA ILE A 159 19.18 9.75 3.93
C ILE A 159 18.59 9.49 2.55
N GLN A 160 18.65 8.23 2.12
CA GLN A 160 17.97 7.79 0.91
C GLN A 160 16.47 7.68 1.18
N CYS A 161 15.63 8.38 0.39
CA CYS A 161 14.19 8.26 0.49
C CYS A 161 13.69 6.92 -0.05
N THR A 162 12.41 6.59 0.18
CA THR A 162 11.78 5.36 -0.33
C THR A 162 11.79 5.27 -1.86
N GLY A 163 11.93 6.40 -2.56
CA GLY A 163 12.12 6.46 -4.00
C GLY A 163 13.53 6.10 -4.49
N GLY A 164 14.47 5.74 -3.59
CA GLY A 164 15.80 5.27 -3.95
C GLY A 164 16.82 6.36 -4.28
N TYR A 165 16.59 7.60 -3.87
CA TYR A 165 17.48 8.75 -4.13
C TYR A 165 17.63 9.63 -2.88
N TYR A 166 18.66 10.50 -2.86
CA TYR A 166 18.99 11.38 -1.73
C TYR A 166 18.55 12.82 -1.94
N GLY A 167 18.23 13.19 -3.17
CA GLY A 167 17.82 14.53 -3.51
C GLY A 167 17.28 14.64 -4.93
N LEU A 168 16.82 15.83 -5.26
CA LEU A 168 16.30 16.21 -6.56
C LEU A 168 17.03 17.46 -7.05
N HIS A 169 17.26 17.54 -8.36
CA HIS A 169 17.64 18.76 -9.06
C HIS A 169 16.54 19.13 -10.05
N TRP A 170 16.11 20.39 -10.06
CA TRP A 170 15.13 20.92 -10.99
C TRP A 170 15.73 21.88 -11.99
N GLU A 171 15.40 21.69 -13.24
CA GLU A 171 15.64 22.69 -14.27
C GLU A 171 14.34 23.43 -14.57
N ASN A 172 14.45 24.74 -14.76
CA ASN A 172 13.31 25.58 -15.11
C ASN A 172 13.50 26.15 -16.52
N ASP A 173 12.41 26.25 -17.27
CA ASP A 173 12.38 26.91 -18.56
C ASP A 173 12.52 28.44 -18.43
N GLU A 174 12.55 29.15 -19.58
CA GLU A 174 12.65 30.63 -19.64
C GLU A 174 11.48 31.32 -18.93
N GLN A 175 10.32 30.65 -18.80
CA GLN A 175 9.14 31.14 -18.10
C GLN A 175 9.21 30.86 -16.59
N GLY A 176 10.26 30.15 -16.13
CA GLY A 176 10.46 29.76 -14.74
C GLY A 176 9.60 28.57 -14.30
N GLN A 177 9.05 27.81 -15.25
CA GLN A 177 8.33 26.58 -14.97
C GLN A 177 9.30 25.40 -14.98
N ASN A 178 9.14 24.48 -14.03
CA ASN A 178 9.96 23.28 -13.97
C ASN A 178 9.78 22.43 -15.25
N CYS A 179 10.86 22.22 -16.01
CA CYS A 179 10.88 21.44 -17.24
C CYS A 179 11.53 20.06 -17.06
N SER A 180 12.38 19.86 -16.05
CA SER A 180 12.95 18.56 -15.73
C SER A 180 13.22 18.36 -14.23
N VAL A 181 13.26 17.11 -13.82
CA VAL A 181 13.70 16.66 -12.48
C VAL A 181 14.74 15.58 -12.66
N THR A 182 15.92 15.77 -12.06
CA THR A 182 16.99 14.77 -11.98
C THR A 182 17.07 14.22 -10.55
N TYR A 183 17.06 12.89 -10.41
CA TYR A 183 17.21 12.19 -9.12
C TYR A 183 18.70 12.07 -8.78
N LEU A 184 19.06 12.42 -7.54
CA LEU A 184 20.45 12.56 -7.11
C LEU A 184 20.84 11.54 -6.06
N ASN A 185 22.10 11.08 -6.11
CA ASN A 185 22.74 10.35 -5.02
C ASN A 185 23.20 11.31 -3.90
N GLU A 186 23.81 10.78 -2.85
CA GLU A 186 24.31 11.56 -1.69
C GLU A 186 25.39 12.60 -2.06
N ASN A 187 26.06 12.43 -3.21
CA ASN A 187 27.10 13.33 -3.73
C ASN A 187 26.57 14.32 -4.77
N GLY A 188 25.26 14.39 -5.00
CA GLY A 188 24.64 15.27 -5.97
C GLY A 188 24.80 14.82 -7.44
N GLN A 189 25.12 13.55 -7.69
CA GLN A 189 25.24 13.02 -9.04
C GLN A 189 23.96 12.26 -9.43
N PRO A 190 23.57 12.27 -10.73
CA PRO A 190 22.40 11.54 -11.19
C PRO A 190 22.44 10.05 -10.86
N ILE A 191 21.34 9.51 -10.35
CA ILE A 191 21.15 8.09 -10.00
C ILE A 191 19.80 7.61 -10.52
N LEU A 192 19.69 6.31 -10.86
CA LEU A 192 18.40 5.70 -11.15
C LEU A 192 17.57 5.63 -9.85
N CYS A 193 16.36 6.18 -9.87
CA CYS A 193 15.40 6.04 -8.78
C CYS A 193 14.79 4.62 -8.77
N ALA A 194 14.03 4.30 -7.75
CA ALA A 194 13.32 3.01 -7.62
C ALA A 194 12.39 2.71 -8.81
N SER A 195 11.91 3.74 -9.50
CA SER A 195 11.10 3.57 -10.71
C SER A 195 11.91 3.30 -11.98
N GLY A 196 13.24 3.20 -11.91
CA GLY A 196 14.10 2.74 -13.01
C GLY A 196 14.65 3.82 -13.94
N TYR A 197 14.48 5.09 -13.66
CA TYR A 197 15.01 6.22 -14.45
C TYR A 197 15.72 7.26 -13.56
N ALA A 198 16.55 8.11 -14.16
CA ALA A 198 17.30 9.13 -13.46
C ALA A 198 16.78 10.55 -13.70
N ILE A 199 16.17 10.78 -14.84
CA ILE A 199 15.67 12.10 -15.25
C ILE A 199 14.23 11.94 -15.70
N LYS A 200 13.40 12.90 -15.30
CA LYS A 200 12.03 13.06 -15.76
C LYS A 200 11.87 14.43 -16.40
N MET A 201 11.50 14.48 -17.67
CA MET A 201 11.19 15.69 -18.40
C MET A 201 9.69 15.86 -18.55
N TYR A 202 9.19 17.08 -18.33
CA TYR A 202 7.78 17.40 -18.43
C TYR A 202 7.41 17.98 -19.79
N GLN A 203 6.29 17.51 -20.34
CA GLN A 203 5.60 18.17 -21.44
C GLN A 203 4.48 19.06 -20.91
N ARG A 204 4.40 20.31 -21.43
CA ARG A 204 3.38 21.25 -21.03
C ARG A 204 2.59 21.71 -22.24
N ASP A 205 1.33 22.08 -22.02
CA ASP A 205 0.51 22.77 -23.01
C ASP A 205 0.79 24.29 -23.00
N ALA A 206 0.09 25.03 -23.87
CA ALA A 206 0.24 26.49 -23.98
C ALA A 206 -0.18 27.25 -22.72
N THR A 207 -0.88 26.61 -21.79
CA THR A 207 -1.29 27.21 -20.50
C THR A 207 -0.28 26.91 -19.39
N GLY A 208 0.77 26.13 -19.67
CA GLY A 208 1.75 25.66 -18.69
C GLY A 208 1.34 24.41 -17.92
N THR A 209 0.17 23.83 -18.23
CA THR A 209 -0.29 22.59 -17.59
C THR A 209 0.55 21.41 -18.07
N VAL A 210 1.03 20.55 -17.13
CA VAL A 210 1.73 19.31 -17.48
C VAL A 210 0.76 18.34 -18.13
N ILE A 211 1.01 18.02 -19.41
CA ILE A 211 0.23 17.09 -20.23
C ILE A 211 0.97 15.76 -20.48
N GLY A 212 2.20 15.60 -20.00
CA GLY A 212 2.95 14.37 -20.11
C GLY A 212 4.33 14.45 -19.49
N GLU A 213 4.99 13.32 -19.45
CA GLU A 213 6.37 13.20 -18.98
C GLU A 213 7.14 12.12 -19.75
N ARG A 214 8.46 12.24 -19.79
CA ARG A 214 9.39 11.32 -20.45
C ARG A 214 10.50 10.95 -19.48
N TYR A 215 10.99 9.72 -19.57
CA TYR A 215 12.00 9.16 -18.66
C TYR A 215 13.31 8.90 -19.34
N PHE A 216 14.42 9.22 -18.65
CA PHE A 216 15.77 9.08 -19.18
C PHE A 216 16.70 8.49 -18.12
N ASP A 217 17.78 7.84 -18.58
CA ASP A 217 18.85 7.34 -17.73
C ASP A 217 19.81 8.48 -17.30
N THR A 218 20.88 8.12 -16.59
CA THR A 218 21.92 9.07 -16.14
C THR A 218 22.77 9.66 -17.27
N LYS A 219 22.59 9.23 -18.52
CA LYS A 219 23.28 9.69 -19.74
C LYS A 219 22.32 10.34 -20.74
N GLU A 220 21.09 10.63 -20.27
CA GLU A 220 20.02 11.22 -21.09
C GLU A 220 19.52 10.32 -22.24
N ASN A 221 19.77 9.00 -22.19
CA ASN A 221 19.11 8.08 -23.11
C ASN A 221 17.72 7.76 -22.59
N PRO A 222 16.72 7.52 -23.47
CA PRO A 222 15.40 7.08 -23.05
C PRO A 222 15.48 5.83 -22.13
N ALA A 223 14.84 5.89 -20.96
CA ALA A 223 14.86 4.84 -19.96
C ALA A 223 13.47 4.27 -19.72
N LYS A 224 13.41 2.97 -19.48
CA LYS A 224 12.17 2.30 -19.04
C LYS A 224 11.92 2.54 -17.56
N SER A 225 10.67 2.83 -17.21
CA SER A 225 10.24 2.73 -15.84
C SER A 225 10.07 1.25 -15.42
N SER A 226 9.86 1.02 -14.12
CA SER A 226 9.52 -0.30 -13.56
C SER A 226 8.24 -0.91 -14.18
N LEU A 227 7.32 -0.09 -14.67
CA LEU A 227 6.12 -0.54 -15.40
C LEU A 227 6.36 -0.80 -16.90
N GLY A 228 7.57 -0.54 -17.40
CA GLY A 228 7.98 -0.88 -18.76
C GLY A 228 7.79 0.23 -19.82
N GLN A 229 7.22 1.38 -19.46
CA GLN A 229 7.07 2.54 -20.37
C GLN A 229 8.27 3.51 -20.27
N TYR A 230 8.39 4.37 -21.30
CA TYR A 230 9.41 5.44 -21.38
C TYR A 230 8.85 6.84 -21.13
N GLY A 231 7.55 6.93 -20.84
CA GLY A 231 6.87 8.17 -20.55
C GLY A 231 5.35 7.99 -20.53
N GLU A 232 4.66 9.08 -20.27
CA GLU A 232 3.21 9.13 -20.13
C GLU A 232 2.65 10.40 -20.76
N LEU A 233 1.44 10.32 -21.33
CA LEU A 233 0.60 11.47 -21.69
C LEU A 233 -0.65 11.49 -20.84
N TYR A 234 -1.09 12.67 -20.45
CA TYR A 234 -2.20 12.88 -19.54
C TYR A 234 -3.37 13.58 -20.21
N GLN A 235 -4.57 13.07 -19.96
CA GLN A 235 -5.79 13.86 -20.08
C GLN A 235 -6.33 14.15 -18.68
N ARG A 236 -6.92 15.33 -18.50
CA ARG A 236 -7.45 15.77 -17.20
C ARG A 236 -8.96 16.02 -17.29
N GLU A 237 -9.65 15.79 -16.18
CA GLU A 237 -11.03 16.18 -16.01
C GLU A 237 -11.16 17.67 -15.63
N ALA A 238 -12.39 18.17 -15.52
CA ALA A 238 -12.68 19.58 -15.24
C ALA A 238 -12.05 20.13 -13.93
N HIS A 239 -11.77 19.25 -12.96
CA HIS A 239 -11.10 19.63 -11.69
C HIS A 239 -9.57 19.50 -11.76
N GLY A 240 -9.00 19.27 -12.95
CA GLY A 240 -7.55 19.18 -13.16
C GLY A 240 -6.91 17.84 -12.79
N ARG A 241 -7.67 16.85 -12.29
CA ARG A 241 -7.17 15.52 -11.98
C ARG A 241 -6.96 14.70 -13.26
N ILE A 242 -5.96 13.80 -13.26
CA ILE A 242 -5.64 12.97 -14.42
C ILE A 242 -6.73 11.91 -14.60
N SER A 243 -7.52 12.01 -15.64
CA SER A 243 -8.59 11.07 -15.98
C SER A 243 -8.16 10.00 -16.98
N GLN A 244 -7.07 10.23 -17.72
CA GLN A 244 -6.47 9.24 -18.62
C GLN A 244 -4.96 9.36 -18.64
N ILE A 245 -4.28 8.23 -18.64
CA ILE A 245 -2.84 8.07 -18.86
C ILE A 245 -2.65 7.23 -20.12
N THR A 246 -1.85 7.72 -21.07
CA THR A 246 -1.40 6.93 -22.22
C THR A 246 0.10 6.68 -22.06
N TYR A 247 0.51 5.43 -22.03
CA TYR A 247 1.89 5.02 -21.86
C TYR A 247 2.64 5.06 -23.18
N LEU A 248 3.95 5.39 -23.15
CA LEU A 248 4.76 5.69 -24.33
C LEU A 248 5.98 4.77 -24.44
N ASP A 249 6.36 4.49 -25.70
CA ASP A 249 7.67 3.89 -26.04
C ASP A 249 8.81 4.92 -26.03
N ALA A 250 10.03 4.49 -26.39
CA ALA A 250 11.22 5.32 -26.47
C ALA A 250 11.10 6.49 -27.47
N ASP A 251 10.32 6.28 -28.53
CA ASP A 251 10.10 7.27 -29.60
C ASP A 251 8.94 8.22 -29.29
N GLY A 252 8.17 7.95 -28.21
CA GLY A 252 7.02 8.76 -27.78
C GLY A 252 5.69 8.34 -28.41
N ASN A 253 5.62 7.16 -29.01
CA ASN A 253 4.37 6.61 -29.51
C ASN A 253 3.65 5.83 -28.41
N PRO A 254 2.32 5.73 -28.45
CA PRO A 254 1.56 4.87 -27.54
C PRO A 254 2.07 3.42 -27.58
N ALA A 255 2.38 2.86 -26.39
CA ALA A 255 2.91 1.52 -26.27
C ALA A 255 2.43 0.83 -24.99
N SER A 256 2.41 -0.48 -24.99
CA SER A 256 1.94 -1.27 -23.86
C SER A 256 2.96 -1.29 -22.73
N THR A 257 2.45 -1.20 -21.49
CA THR A 257 3.21 -1.47 -20.26
C THR A 257 3.60 -2.94 -20.16
N SER A 258 4.39 -3.30 -19.16
CA SER A 258 4.71 -4.70 -18.84
C SER A 258 3.45 -5.52 -18.49
N ALA A 259 2.39 -4.89 -17.97
CA ALA A 259 1.10 -5.52 -17.70
C ALA A 259 0.23 -5.70 -18.98
N GLY A 260 0.63 -5.08 -20.09
CA GLY A 260 0.03 -5.25 -21.42
C GLY A 260 -0.87 -4.11 -21.89
N HIS A 261 -1.40 -3.26 -21.02
CA HIS A 261 -2.28 -2.15 -21.41
C HIS A 261 -1.48 -0.92 -21.88
N THR A 262 -2.09 -0.15 -22.79
CA THR A 262 -1.50 1.08 -23.32
C THR A 262 -2.13 2.33 -22.71
N ILE A 263 -3.41 2.24 -22.34
CA ILE A 263 -4.17 3.35 -21.79
C ILE A 263 -4.79 2.91 -20.46
N LEU A 264 -4.71 3.79 -19.46
CA LEU A 264 -5.44 3.70 -18.20
C LEU A 264 -6.42 4.86 -18.12
N LYS A 265 -7.70 4.58 -17.83
CA LYS A 265 -8.71 5.62 -17.56
C LYS A 265 -9.12 5.53 -16.10
N ARG A 266 -9.06 6.68 -15.39
CA ARG A 266 -9.33 6.79 -13.95
C ARG A 266 -10.56 7.64 -13.67
N THR A 267 -11.37 7.20 -12.73
CA THR A 267 -12.42 7.99 -12.10
C THR A 267 -12.08 8.25 -10.64
N TYR A 268 -12.77 9.22 -10.02
CA TYR A 268 -12.46 9.65 -8.66
C TYR A 268 -13.73 9.76 -7.82
N TYR A 269 -13.61 9.47 -6.54
CA TYR A 269 -14.59 9.84 -5.52
C TYR A 269 -14.60 11.36 -5.28
N ARG A 270 -15.58 11.83 -4.51
CA ARG A 270 -15.69 13.26 -4.17
C ARG A 270 -14.53 13.78 -3.33
N ASP A 271 -13.93 12.94 -2.50
CA ASP A 271 -12.74 13.27 -1.71
C ASP A 271 -11.42 13.27 -2.51
N ALA A 272 -11.50 13.21 -3.83
CA ALA A 272 -10.40 13.16 -4.78
C ALA A 272 -9.55 11.85 -4.75
N THR A 273 -9.94 10.86 -3.97
CA THR A 273 -9.31 9.53 -4.07
C THR A 273 -9.76 8.79 -5.34
N ALA A 274 -8.91 7.90 -5.86
CA ALA A 274 -9.26 7.11 -7.04
C ALA A 274 -10.44 6.18 -6.75
N ASP A 275 -11.43 6.13 -7.66
CA ASP A 275 -12.56 5.20 -7.60
C ASP A 275 -12.32 3.98 -8.48
N THR A 276 -12.09 4.19 -9.79
CA THR A 276 -11.85 3.08 -10.72
C THR A 276 -10.70 3.38 -11.65
N ASP A 277 -9.94 2.33 -11.98
CA ASP A 277 -8.97 2.31 -13.08
C ASP A 277 -9.41 1.28 -14.09
N MET A 278 -9.59 1.68 -15.36
CA MET A 278 -9.94 0.80 -16.47
C MET A 278 -8.80 0.74 -17.49
N TYR A 279 -8.52 -0.44 -18.03
CA TYR A 279 -7.39 -0.73 -18.92
C TYR A 279 -7.83 -0.88 -20.37
N PHE A 280 -7.04 -0.29 -21.31
CA PHE A 280 -7.35 -0.29 -22.72
C PHE A 280 -6.07 -0.57 -23.53
N ASP A 281 -6.27 -1.11 -24.74
CA ASP A 281 -5.23 -1.23 -25.77
C ASP A 281 -4.92 0.14 -26.43
N ALA A 282 -4.01 0.16 -27.41
CA ALA A 282 -3.64 1.37 -28.15
C ALA A 282 -4.78 1.96 -28.99
N ASP A 283 -5.72 1.15 -29.40
CA ASP A 283 -6.90 1.56 -30.21
C ASP A 283 -8.05 2.04 -29.31
N GLY A 284 -7.89 1.98 -28.00
CA GLY A 284 -8.89 2.38 -27.02
C GLY A 284 -9.98 1.32 -26.75
N ASN A 285 -9.75 0.06 -27.11
CA ASN A 285 -10.65 -1.03 -26.76
C ASN A 285 -10.33 -1.54 -25.34
N PRO A 286 -11.35 -1.93 -24.55
CA PRO A 286 -11.12 -2.50 -23.24
C PRO A 286 -10.21 -3.74 -23.31
N MET A 287 -9.18 -3.79 -22.48
CA MET A 287 -8.18 -4.84 -22.47
C MET A 287 -8.19 -5.61 -21.14
N ALA A 288 -8.20 -6.95 -21.23
CA ALA A 288 -8.08 -7.80 -20.05
C ALA A 288 -6.61 -7.99 -19.66
N LEU A 289 -6.29 -7.87 -18.36
CA LEU A 289 -4.99 -8.22 -17.80
C LEU A 289 -4.94 -9.69 -17.36
N SER A 290 -3.84 -10.06 -16.67
CA SER A 290 -3.48 -11.45 -16.34
C SER A 290 -4.56 -12.25 -15.60
N LYS A 291 -5.35 -11.61 -14.73
CA LYS A 291 -6.47 -12.24 -14.00
C LYS A 291 -7.81 -12.17 -14.73
N GLY A 292 -7.81 -11.74 -15.99
CA GLY A 292 -9.02 -11.53 -16.79
C GLY A 292 -9.79 -10.25 -16.46
N GLN A 293 -9.24 -9.39 -15.57
CA GLN A 293 -9.82 -8.10 -15.22
C GLN A 293 -9.55 -7.05 -16.31
N TYR A 294 -10.53 -6.20 -16.54
CA TYR A 294 -10.44 -5.02 -17.42
C TYR A 294 -10.23 -3.73 -16.66
N GLY A 295 -10.22 -3.79 -15.36
CA GLY A 295 -9.99 -2.67 -14.46
C GLY A 295 -10.03 -3.08 -13.01
N ILE A 296 -9.82 -2.12 -12.13
CA ILE A 296 -9.94 -2.26 -10.68
C ILE A 296 -10.82 -1.14 -10.13
N LYS A 297 -11.60 -1.47 -9.11
CA LYS A 297 -12.28 -0.50 -8.27
C LYS A 297 -11.53 -0.39 -6.95
N HIS A 298 -11.11 0.82 -6.61
CA HIS A 298 -10.47 1.11 -5.33
C HIS A 298 -11.55 1.16 -4.24
N SER A 299 -11.59 0.16 -3.39
CA SER A 299 -12.61 0.03 -2.33
C SER A 299 -11.96 0.21 -0.94
N GLY A 300 -11.25 1.32 -0.77
CA GLY A 300 -10.55 1.69 0.47
C GLY A 300 -9.46 0.70 0.89
N LYS A 301 -9.78 -0.58 1.00
CA LYS A 301 -8.91 -1.64 1.55
C LYS A 301 -8.52 -2.71 0.55
N PHE A 302 -9.39 -3.00 -0.41
CA PHE A 302 -9.19 -4.04 -1.40
C PHE A 302 -9.58 -3.53 -2.78
N ASN A 303 -8.73 -3.77 -3.76
CA ASN A 303 -9.09 -3.55 -5.14
C ASN A 303 -10.03 -4.65 -5.59
N LEU A 304 -11.21 -4.27 -6.09
CA LEU A 304 -12.14 -5.21 -6.71
C LEU A 304 -11.89 -5.26 -8.21
N LEU A 305 -11.78 -6.46 -8.77
CA LEU A 305 -11.58 -6.68 -10.20
C LEU A 305 -12.85 -6.36 -10.97
N LEU A 306 -12.71 -5.62 -12.07
CA LEU A 306 -13.81 -5.15 -12.92
C LEU A 306 -13.83 -5.90 -14.25
N ASP A 307 -15.04 -6.14 -14.78
CA ASP A 307 -15.26 -6.63 -16.14
C ASP A 307 -15.11 -5.51 -17.18
N LYS A 308 -15.26 -5.86 -18.46
CA LYS A 308 -15.18 -4.91 -19.59
C LYS A 308 -16.18 -3.76 -19.55
N ASN A 309 -17.25 -3.88 -18.79
CA ASN A 309 -18.29 -2.87 -18.61
C ASN A 309 -18.09 -2.03 -17.31
N GLY A 310 -16.97 -2.24 -16.59
CA GLY A 310 -16.72 -1.59 -15.32
C GLY A 310 -17.54 -2.15 -14.14
N GLN A 311 -18.15 -3.33 -14.30
CA GLN A 311 -18.90 -3.99 -13.22
C GLN A 311 -17.99 -4.94 -12.44
N VAL A 312 -18.23 -5.06 -11.14
CA VAL A 312 -17.46 -5.95 -10.27
C VAL A 312 -17.62 -7.40 -10.74
N MET A 313 -16.50 -8.03 -11.09
CA MET A 313 -16.47 -9.41 -11.57
C MET A 313 -16.90 -10.40 -10.49
N TRP A 314 -17.63 -11.45 -10.92
CA TRP A 314 -17.87 -12.61 -10.08
C TRP A 314 -16.68 -13.59 -10.18
N CYS A 315 -15.68 -13.42 -9.29
CA CYS A 315 -14.48 -14.25 -9.22
C CYS A 315 -14.07 -14.51 -7.76
N ILE A 316 -13.19 -15.49 -7.55
CA ILE A 316 -12.74 -15.90 -6.22
C ILE A 316 -12.07 -14.73 -5.49
N ASP A 317 -11.20 -13.98 -6.16
CA ASP A 317 -10.50 -12.82 -5.58
C ASP A 317 -11.49 -11.79 -5.03
N ASN A 318 -12.50 -11.42 -5.80
CA ASN A 318 -13.51 -10.47 -5.34
C ASN A 318 -14.38 -11.01 -4.21
N ILE A 319 -14.68 -12.33 -4.21
CA ILE A 319 -15.41 -12.97 -3.12
C ILE A 319 -14.59 -12.93 -1.83
N LEU A 320 -13.29 -13.27 -1.90
CA LEU A 320 -12.40 -13.24 -0.75
C LEU A 320 -12.18 -11.82 -0.23
N ASN A 321 -12.03 -10.84 -1.11
CA ASN A 321 -11.89 -9.44 -0.76
C ASN A 321 -13.15 -8.85 -0.11
N ARG A 322 -14.36 -9.21 -0.61
CA ARG A 322 -15.64 -8.80 -0.01
C ARG A 322 -15.96 -9.52 1.30
N PHE A 323 -15.56 -10.79 1.38
CA PHE A 323 -15.89 -11.65 2.50
C PHE A 323 -14.61 -12.32 3.03
N PRO A 324 -13.68 -11.56 3.63
CA PRO A 324 -12.40 -12.10 4.09
C PRO A 324 -12.57 -13.24 5.11
N LEU A 325 -13.69 -13.27 5.84
CA LEU A 325 -14.04 -14.36 6.74
C LEU A 325 -14.19 -15.71 6.02
N MET A 326 -14.43 -15.73 4.70
CA MET A 326 -14.52 -16.97 3.91
C MET A 326 -13.22 -17.77 3.92
N VAL A 327 -12.04 -17.11 3.97
CA VAL A 327 -10.74 -17.79 4.10
C VAL A 327 -10.70 -18.61 5.40
N VAL A 328 -11.19 -18.03 6.49
CA VAL A 328 -11.25 -18.68 7.81
C VAL A 328 -12.23 -19.85 7.78
N VAL A 329 -13.43 -19.67 7.20
CA VAL A 329 -14.45 -20.72 7.03
C VAL A 329 -13.91 -21.87 6.17
N PHE A 330 -13.30 -21.55 5.03
CA PHE A 330 -12.68 -22.54 4.14
C PHE A 330 -11.57 -23.32 4.86
N GLY A 331 -10.67 -22.63 5.57
CA GLY A 331 -9.62 -23.26 6.37
C GLY A 331 -10.18 -24.20 7.43
N CYS A 332 -11.26 -23.80 8.13
CA CYS A 332 -11.94 -24.66 9.09
C CYS A 332 -12.51 -25.93 8.43
N ILE A 333 -13.19 -25.80 7.29
CA ILE A 333 -13.77 -26.95 6.57
C ILE A 333 -12.66 -27.93 6.16
N ILE A 334 -11.57 -27.44 5.55
CA ILE A 334 -10.43 -28.28 5.15
C ILE A 334 -9.78 -28.97 6.38
N CYS A 335 -9.58 -28.27 7.48
CA CYS A 335 -9.08 -28.86 8.71
C CYS A 335 -9.99 -29.99 9.23
N LEU A 336 -11.30 -29.77 9.25
CA LEU A 336 -12.25 -30.80 9.68
C LEU A 336 -12.20 -32.03 8.75
N LEU A 337 -12.14 -31.84 7.44
CA LEU A 337 -11.97 -32.92 6.47
C LEU A 337 -10.68 -33.68 6.70
N LEU A 338 -9.54 -33.01 6.88
CA LEU A 338 -8.24 -33.62 7.16
C LEU A 338 -8.21 -34.42 8.46
N LEU A 339 -9.02 -34.02 9.45
CA LEU A 339 -9.16 -34.76 10.72
C LEU A 339 -9.96 -36.05 10.57
N VAL A 340 -11.03 -36.07 9.75
CA VAL A 340 -11.99 -37.18 9.67
C VAL A 340 -11.75 -38.15 8.51
N LEU A 341 -11.19 -37.69 7.38
CA LEU A 341 -11.02 -38.51 6.18
C LEU A 341 -10.09 -39.71 6.37
N PRO A 342 -10.32 -40.82 5.65
CA PRO A 342 -9.45 -42.01 5.67
C PRO A 342 -8.08 -41.71 5.04
N GLY A 343 -7.06 -42.55 5.33
CA GLY A 343 -5.65 -42.30 5.04
C GLY A 343 -5.36 -41.86 3.61
N LYS A 344 -5.82 -42.59 2.59
CA LYS A 344 -5.56 -42.28 1.17
C LYS A 344 -6.16 -40.93 0.74
N MET A 345 -7.41 -40.68 1.11
CA MET A 345 -8.08 -39.40 0.79
C MET A 345 -7.44 -38.22 1.51
N ARG A 346 -6.96 -38.43 2.73
CA ARG A 346 -6.24 -37.40 3.49
C ARG A 346 -4.92 -37.03 2.84
N VAL A 347 -4.14 -38.03 2.37
CA VAL A 347 -2.89 -37.77 1.63
C VAL A 347 -3.19 -36.96 0.37
N LEU A 348 -4.20 -37.37 -0.41
CA LEU A 348 -4.61 -36.64 -1.61
C LEU A 348 -5.01 -35.19 -1.29
N LEU A 349 -5.90 -35.01 -0.30
CA LEU A 349 -6.35 -33.64 0.09
C LEU A 349 -5.18 -32.80 0.61
N THR A 350 -4.21 -33.38 1.36
CA THR A 350 -3.02 -32.66 1.81
C THR A 350 -2.15 -32.22 0.62
N ALA A 351 -1.94 -33.10 -0.36
CA ALA A 351 -1.17 -32.77 -1.55
C ALA A 351 -1.86 -31.68 -2.40
N MET A 352 -3.18 -31.80 -2.59
CA MET A 352 -3.97 -30.76 -3.28
C MET A 352 -3.89 -29.42 -2.56
N TYR A 353 -3.94 -29.42 -1.24
CA TYR A 353 -3.87 -28.20 -0.44
C TYR A 353 -2.47 -27.56 -0.49
N ILE A 354 -1.40 -28.33 -0.54
CA ILE A 354 -0.04 -27.82 -0.80
C ILE A 354 0.00 -27.15 -2.19
N GLY A 355 -0.55 -27.81 -3.21
CA GLY A 355 -0.67 -27.23 -4.55
C GLY A 355 -1.46 -25.92 -4.55
N PHE A 356 -2.55 -25.84 -3.80
CA PHE A 356 -3.34 -24.64 -3.62
C PHE A 356 -2.53 -23.49 -2.97
N ILE A 357 -1.77 -23.77 -1.91
CA ILE A 357 -0.90 -22.74 -1.29
C ILE A 357 0.10 -22.19 -2.31
N LEU A 358 0.79 -23.07 -3.05
CA LEU A 358 1.79 -22.64 -4.05
C LEU A 358 1.14 -21.84 -5.19
N TYR A 359 -0.07 -22.24 -5.60
CA TYR A 359 -0.83 -21.51 -6.59
C TYR A 359 -1.18 -20.09 -6.10
N GLU A 360 -1.77 -19.95 -4.94
CA GLU A 360 -2.17 -18.65 -4.37
C GLU A 360 -0.98 -17.72 -4.09
N THR A 361 0.16 -18.30 -3.67
CA THR A 361 1.31 -17.49 -3.26
C THR A 361 2.28 -17.16 -4.39
N LEU A 362 2.31 -17.92 -5.50
CA LEU A 362 3.31 -17.78 -6.56
C LEU A 362 2.75 -17.50 -7.96
N MET A 363 1.53 -17.99 -8.29
CA MET A 363 1.08 -18.01 -9.69
C MET A 363 0.38 -16.73 -10.18
N PHE A 364 -0.12 -15.89 -9.31
CA PHE A 364 -0.95 -14.73 -9.66
C PHE A 364 -0.44 -13.41 -9.06
N ARG A 365 0.86 -13.32 -8.81
CA ARG A 365 1.48 -12.05 -8.42
C ARG A 365 2.03 -11.35 -9.66
N GLU A 366 1.82 -10.05 -9.76
CA GLU A 366 2.45 -9.23 -10.79
C GLU A 366 3.94 -9.05 -10.42
N SER A 367 4.81 -9.11 -11.41
CA SER A 367 6.23 -8.86 -11.19
C SER A 367 6.42 -7.39 -10.81
N GLY A 368 7.10 -7.14 -9.71
CA GLY A 368 7.47 -5.83 -9.19
C GLY A 368 8.95 -5.82 -8.79
N ASP A 369 9.35 -4.80 -8.04
CA ASP A 369 10.71 -4.72 -7.53
C ASP A 369 10.98 -5.81 -6.51
N ALA A 370 12.12 -6.51 -6.66
CA ALA A 370 12.61 -7.47 -5.69
C ALA A 370 13.04 -6.73 -4.42
N SER A 371 12.18 -6.71 -3.43
CA SER A 371 12.44 -6.08 -2.14
C SER A 371 12.20 -7.04 -0.98
N ALA A 372 12.83 -6.80 0.16
CA ALA A 372 12.67 -7.62 1.34
C ALA A 372 12.53 -6.77 2.60
N ASN A 373 11.56 -7.13 3.46
CA ASN A 373 11.37 -6.52 4.77
C ASN A 373 11.68 -7.54 5.87
N PHE A 374 12.77 -7.31 6.59
CA PHE A 374 13.21 -8.18 7.70
C PHE A 374 12.77 -7.69 9.09
N VAL A 375 11.95 -6.66 9.17
CA VAL A 375 11.45 -6.11 10.44
C VAL A 375 10.26 -6.94 10.91
N LEU A 376 10.39 -7.62 12.04
CA LEU A 376 9.30 -8.41 12.64
C LEU A 376 8.27 -7.46 13.28
N PHE A 377 6.99 -7.73 13.03
CA PHE A 377 5.84 -6.91 13.46
C PHE A 377 5.86 -5.48 12.91
N PHE A 378 6.37 -5.32 11.70
CA PHE A 378 6.35 -4.02 10.99
C PHE A 378 4.93 -3.44 10.87
N TYR A 379 3.92 -4.29 10.88
CA TYR A 379 2.51 -3.92 10.82
C TYR A 379 1.88 -3.54 12.18
N ALA A 380 2.62 -3.64 13.31
CA ALA A 380 2.02 -3.62 14.65
C ALA A 380 1.17 -2.36 14.93
N ASP A 381 1.64 -1.19 14.53
CA ASP A 381 0.96 0.09 14.76
C ASP A 381 -0.35 0.19 13.96
N ARG A 382 -0.40 -0.43 12.78
CA ARG A 382 -1.57 -0.41 11.89
C ARG A 382 -2.54 -1.56 12.12
N PHE A 383 -2.12 -2.63 12.80
CA PHE A 383 -2.89 -3.88 12.91
C PHE A 383 -4.29 -3.68 13.51
N LEU A 384 -4.44 -2.86 14.55
CA LEU A 384 -5.75 -2.58 15.15
C LEU A 384 -6.55 -1.53 14.37
N MET A 385 -5.87 -0.69 13.60
CA MET A 385 -6.49 0.44 12.89
C MET A 385 -6.96 0.06 11.47
N GLU A 386 -6.20 -0.80 10.78
CA GLU A 386 -6.44 -1.13 9.37
C GLU A 386 -6.90 -2.59 9.19
N GLN A 387 -8.10 -2.77 8.62
CA GLN A 387 -8.62 -4.13 8.32
C GLN A 387 -7.77 -4.83 7.27
N SER A 388 -7.23 -4.12 6.27
CA SER A 388 -6.36 -4.69 5.24
C SER A 388 -5.15 -5.38 5.86
N VAL A 389 -4.50 -4.73 6.83
CA VAL A 389 -3.39 -5.29 7.59
C VAL A 389 -3.84 -6.51 8.41
N ARG A 390 -4.96 -6.40 9.13
CA ARG A 390 -5.52 -7.53 9.89
C ARG A 390 -5.84 -8.72 9.02
N VAL A 391 -6.46 -8.48 7.86
CA VAL A 391 -6.82 -9.53 6.89
C VAL A 391 -5.56 -10.21 6.36
N GLY A 392 -4.53 -9.46 5.97
CA GLY A 392 -3.26 -10.02 5.49
C GLY A 392 -2.64 -10.96 6.54
N VAL A 393 -2.44 -10.47 7.75
CA VAL A 393 -1.85 -11.26 8.86
C VAL A 393 -2.67 -12.51 9.18
N ILE A 394 -4.00 -12.39 9.27
CA ILE A 394 -4.88 -13.51 9.58
C ILE A 394 -4.90 -14.52 8.44
N ASN A 395 -4.92 -14.06 7.19
CA ASN A 395 -4.89 -14.94 6.03
C ASN A 395 -3.61 -15.78 5.99
N ASN A 396 -2.45 -15.20 6.26
CA ASN A 396 -1.18 -15.94 6.35
C ASN A 396 -1.26 -17.04 7.41
N ILE A 397 -1.75 -16.72 8.60
CA ILE A 397 -1.93 -17.73 9.66
C ILE A 397 -2.93 -18.82 9.21
N TRP A 398 -4.10 -18.44 8.70
CA TRP A 398 -5.17 -19.38 8.34
C TRP A 398 -4.85 -20.24 7.13
N LEU A 399 -4.07 -19.73 6.19
CA LEU A 399 -3.61 -20.49 5.03
C LEU A 399 -2.75 -21.70 5.44
N PHE A 400 -1.98 -21.61 6.52
CA PHE A 400 -1.06 -22.65 6.96
C PHE A 400 -1.64 -23.60 8.04
N ILE A 401 -2.77 -23.31 8.66
CA ILE A 401 -3.43 -24.20 9.62
C ILE A 401 -3.82 -25.56 9.00
N PRO A 402 -4.46 -25.64 7.82
CA PRO A 402 -4.75 -26.91 7.19
C PRO A 402 -3.49 -27.66 6.75
N LEU A 403 -2.44 -26.96 6.30
CA LEU A 403 -1.15 -27.56 5.98
C LEU A 403 -0.57 -28.33 7.18
N GLY A 404 -0.43 -27.66 8.32
CA GLY A 404 0.06 -28.29 9.55
C GLY A 404 -0.79 -29.47 10.00
N THR A 405 -2.14 -29.31 9.91
CA THR A 405 -3.10 -30.36 10.23
C THR A 405 -2.90 -31.58 9.31
N GLY A 406 -2.82 -31.38 8.00
CA GLY A 406 -2.68 -32.43 7.00
C GLY A 406 -1.36 -33.19 7.13
N VAL A 407 -0.25 -32.45 7.16
CA VAL A 407 1.10 -33.05 7.24
C VAL A 407 1.25 -33.86 8.54
N TYR A 408 0.80 -33.33 9.69
CA TYR A 408 0.87 -34.10 10.94
C TYR A 408 -0.05 -35.32 10.92
N ARG A 409 -1.21 -35.23 10.33
CA ARG A 409 -2.14 -36.37 10.19
C ARG A 409 -1.62 -37.48 9.27
N VAL A 410 -0.76 -37.12 8.32
CA VAL A 410 -0.11 -38.08 7.39
C VAL A 410 1.11 -38.75 8.05
N PHE A 411 2.04 -37.96 8.57
CA PHE A 411 3.36 -38.46 8.99
C PHE A 411 3.47 -38.80 10.48
N GLN A 412 2.77 -38.06 11.36
CA GLN A 412 2.78 -38.24 12.83
C GLN A 412 4.18 -38.20 13.45
N LYS A 413 5.09 -37.42 12.91
CA LYS A 413 6.48 -37.27 13.36
C LYS A 413 6.74 -35.82 13.83
N LYS A 414 7.73 -35.67 14.74
CA LYS A 414 8.04 -34.31 15.28
C LYS A 414 8.66 -33.36 14.24
N TRP A 415 9.38 -33.91 13.25
CA TRP A 415 9.98 -33.08 12.18
C TRP A 415 8.97 -32.28 11.36
N VAL A 416 7.70 -32.69 11.35
CA VAL A 416 6.64 -31.95 10.63
C VAL A 416 6.45 -30.53 11.16
N LEU A 417 6.92 -30.21 12.35
CA LEU A 417 6.95 -28.83 12.88
C LEU A 417 7.83 -27.89 12.05
N LEU A 418 8.80 -28.44 11.32
CA LEU A 418 9.65 -27.64 10.43
C LEU A 418 9.01 -27.36 9.06
N VAL A 419 8.02 -28.16 8.64
CA VAL A 419 7.44 -28.07 7.30
C VAL A 419 6.82 -26.69 7.01
N PRO A 420 5.99 -26.09 7.89
CA PRO A 420 5.44 -24.75 7.63
C PRO A 420 6.53 -23.69 7.49
N PHE A 421 7.54 -23.72 8.34
CA PHE A 421 8.68 -22.79 8.29
C PHE A 421 9.46 -22.91 6.98
N VAL A 422 9.89 -24.15 6.63
CA VAL A 422 10.67 -24.38 5.40
C VAL A 422 9.86 -24.00 4.16
N MET A 423 8.58 -24.34 4.14
CA MET A 423 7.70 -23.99 3.01
C MET A 423 7.52 -22.48 2.89
N SER A 424 7.32 -21.77 4.00
CA SER A 424 7.18 -20.32 3.98
C SER A 424 8.46 -19.62 3.53
N VAL A 425 9.62 -20.03 4.07
CA VAL A 425 10.92 -19.49 3.61
C VAL A 425 11.13 -19.73 2.12
N ALA A 426 10.75 -20.92 1.61
CA ALA A 426 10.88 -21.22 0.19
C ALA A 426 9.96 -20.32 -0.67
N ILE A 427 8.75 -20.05 -0.22
CA ILE A 427 7.81 -19.12 -0.89
C ILE A 427 8.41 -17.72 -0.94
N GLU A 428 8.79 -17.13 0.21
CA GLU A 428 9.36 -15.79 0.30
C GLU A 428 10.65 -15.63 -0.52
N THR A 429 11.52 -16.65 -0.48
CA THR A 429 12.75 -16.68 -1.29
C THR A 429 12.41 -16.70 -2.79
N THR A 430 11.40 -17.49 -3.20
CA THR A 430 10.96 -17.54 -4.60
C THR A 430 10.40 -16.19 -5.04
N GLN A 431 9.56 -15.55 -4.23
CA GLN A 431 9.00 -14.23 -4.51
C GLN A 431 10.09 -13.17 -4.67
N TYR A 432 11.08 -13.18 -3.77
CA TYR A 432 12.23 -12.28 -3.86
C TYR A 432 13.05 -12.47 -5.16
N ILE A 433 13.41 -13.73 -5.47
CA ILE A 433 14.23 -14.03 -6.66
C ILE A 433 13.49 -13.72 -7.97
N THR A 434 12.20 -13.96 -7.99
CA THR A 434 11.37 -13.78 -9.21
C THR A 434 10.76 -12.38 -9.33
N GLY A 435 10.90 -11.52 -8.30
CA GLY A 435 10.25 -10.20 -8.26
C GLY A 435 8.72 -10.29 -8.17
N LEU A 436 8.17 -11.40 -7.70
CA LEU A 436 6.72 -11.62 -7.60
C LEU A 436 6.11 -11.07 -6.29
N GLY A 437 6.81 -10.20 -5.59
CA GLY A 437 6.34 -9.54 -4.37
C GLY A 437 7.49 -9.19 -3.43
N ILE A 438 7.12 -8.56 -2.31
CA ILE A 438 8.03 -8.23 -1.22
C ILE A 438 8.18 -9.46 -0.34
N ALA A 439 9.42 -9.90 -0.08
CA ALA A 439 9.67 -10.96 0.89
C ALA A 439 9.58 -10.40 2.31
N GLU A 440 8.63 -10.88 3.10
CA GLU A 440 8.37 -10.34 4.45
C GLU A 440 8.63 -11.37 5.54
N PHE A 441 9.43 -10.97 6.55
CA PHE A 441 9.70 -11.83 7.70
C PHE A 441 8.43 -12.08 8.54
N ASP A 442 7.51 -11.13 8.52
CA ASP A 442 6.19 -11.26 9.16
C ASP A 442 5.35 -12.37 8.55
N ASP A 443 5.43 -12.57 7.24
CA ASP A 443 4.73 -13.65 6.53
C ASP A 443 5.32 -15.02 6.91
N VAL A 444 6.66 -15.12 7.00
CA VAL A 444 7.31 -16.35 7.51
C VAL A 444 6.85 -16.67 8.92
N PHE A 445 6.75 -15.68 9.78
CA PHE A 445 6.29 -15.85 11.15
C PHE A 445 4.81 -16.27 11.20
N GLY A 446 3.91 -15.55 10.52
CA GLY A 446 2.47 -15.83 10.47
C GLY A 446 2.17 -17.23 9.93
N ASN A 447 2.76 -17.59 8.80
CA ASN A 447 2.64 -18.89 8.16
C ASN A 447 3.13 -20.04 9.07
N THR A 448 4.28 -19.86 9.74
CA THR A 448 4.83 -20.85 10.67
C THR A 448 3.91 -21.04 11.87
N MET A 449 3.43 -19.97 12.47
CA MET A 449 2.49 -20.02 13.59
C MET A 449 1.19 -20.73 13.21
N GLY A 450 0.63 -20.42 12.04
CA GLY A 450 -0.54 -21.11 11.49
C GLY A 450 -0.31 -22.62 11.37
N GLY A 451 0.81 -23.01 10.77
CA GLY A 451 1.19 -24.42 10.66
C GLY A 451 1.33 -25.13 12.01
N TRP A 452 1.91 -24.51 13.02
CA TRP A 452 2.01 -25.05 14.37
C TRP A 452 0.64 -25.21 15.04
N ILE A 453 -0.26 -24.26 14.89
CA ILE A 453 -1.65 -24.37 15.34
C ILE A 453 -2.33 -25.61 14.72
N GLY A 454 -2.12 -25.83 13.41
CA GLY A 454 -2.62 -27.00 12.70
C GLY A 454 -2.05 -28.32 13.23
N VAL A 455 -0.73 -28.38 13.45
CA VAL A 455 -0.07 -29.55 14.05
C VAL A 455 -0.61 -29.85 15.44
N LEU A 456 -0.74 -28.83 16.29
CA LEU A 456 -1.30 -28.98 17.65
C LEU A 456 -2.75 -29.47 17.61
N THR A 457 -3.57 -28.96 16.69
CA THR A 457 -4.96 -29.40 16.48
C THR A 457 -5.02 -30.89 16.11
N ALA A 458 -4.17 -31.32 15.15
CA ALA A 458 -4.11 -32.70 14.72
C ALA A 458 -3.52 -33.64 15.79
N TRP A 459 -2.51 -33.18 16.52
CA TRP A 459 -1.92 -33.92 17.66
C TRP A 459 -2.97 -34.13 18.79
N ALA A 460 -3.67 -33.08 19.15
CA ALA A 460 -4.75 -33.17 20.14
C ALA A 460 -5.86 -34.11 19.68
N TRP A 461 -6.17 -34.20 18.41
CA TRP A 461 -7.13 -35.14 17.83
C TRP A 461 -6.67 -36.59 17.89
N LEU A 462 -5.39 -36.91 17.66
CA LEU A 462 -4.84 -38.27 17.64
C LEU A 462 -4.59 -38.87 19.02
N ASN A 463 -4.08 -38.10 19.96
CA ASN A 463 -3.74 -38.57 21.32
C ASN A 463 -4.92 -39.15 22.10
N ARG A 464 -6.10 -39.10 21.53
CA ARG A 464 -7.31 -39.77 22.00
C ARG A 464 -7.34 -41.27 21.74
N LYS A 465 -6.86 -41.74 20.56
CA LYS A 465 -6.94 -43.16 20.23
C LYS A 465 -6.02 -44.01 21.12
N MET A 466 -4.85 -43.48 21.49
CA MET A 466 -3.88 -44.22 22.30
C MET A 466 -4.29 -44.45 23.76
N SER A 467 -5.13 -43.56 24.33
CA SER A 467 -5.66 -43.77 25.69
C SER A 467 -6.81 -44.78 25.76
N LEU A 468 -7.42 -45.09 24.63
CA LEU A 468 -8.46 -46.13 24.53
C LEU A 468 -7.86 -47.53 24.40
N ILE A 469 -6.75 -47.68 23.66
CA ILE A 469 -6.07 -48.99 23.43
C ILE A 469 -5.31 -49.46 24.69
N LYS A 470 -4.93 -48.55 25.59
CA LYS A 470 -4.30 -48.92 26.88
C LYS A 470 -5.28 -49.23 27.98
N ARG A 471 -6.58 -49.26 27.71
CA ARG A 471 -7.67 -49.55 28.69
C ARG A 471 -8.54 -50.76 28.28
N THR A 472 -8.26 -51.39 27.16
CA THR A 472 -8.70 -52.73 26.78
C THR A 472 -7.53 -53.72 26.90
#